data_fbc302aa4a24c831b511b645ed70867e
#
_entry.id   fbc302aa4a24c831b511b645ed70867e
#
_cell.length_a   1.000
_cell.length_b   1.000
_cell.length_c   1.000
_cell.angle_alpha   90.00
_cell.angle_beta   90.00
_cell.angle_gamma   90.00
#
_symmetry.space_group_name_H-M   'P 1'
#
loop_
_entity.id
_entity.type
_entity.pdbx_description
1 polymer ?
#
loop_
_entity_poly.entity_id
_entity_poly.type
_entity_poly.pdbx_seq_one_letter_code
_entity_poly.pdbx_strand_id
1 'polypeptide(L)'
;MQSFVDKFVELSARLANQVHLRSLRDAFATVMPIFILAGLAVLVNNVVFPWIFHGDTLAQFKVWGEAIINGTLNIAALLLAPMIAWSLARNKDFDNPVSAVVIAVSSFIIMMPMRLQITPVGSDAAVNVTQVLTFANIGSTGIFAGVLIGLLSTEVFIAISRLKALHISLGENVPPAVSKSFTALIPTIITLSLFAVLAAVLANVLHTDLIHLITTFIQQPLRLINTSLPGAIFIYSFGNFLFTLGIHQSVVNSVVLEPFLLINTNENMLAFANGQPIPHIINNIFVPTFGMVGGTGSTISLLIAIFIFSRQKSAKQVARLSLAPGLFNINEPVIFGLPIVFNLPLMIPFVLLPAIGIYFAWLCTTLGLMSRCVVMIPWTTPPILSAWLATAGDWRAVVVQLAIIVFGVFFYLPFLKIAERVALKNSGIEN
;
A
#
# COMPACT_ATOMS: atom_id res chain seq x y z
N MET A 1 -1.92 16.51 30.63
CA MET A 1 -1.29 16.18 29.35
C MET A 1 -0.96 14.70 29.26
N GLN A 2 -0.28 14.09 30.22
CA GLN A 2 -0.01 12.63 30.23
C GLN A 2 -1.26 11.77 30.04
N SER A 3 -2.35 12.00 30.79
CA SER A 3 -3.60 11.22 30.65
C SER A 3 -4.26 11.29 29.27
N PHE A 4 -4.08 12.37 28.50
CA PHE A 4 -4.58 12.46 27.12
C PHE A 4 -3.70 11.66 26.17
N VAL A 5 -2.39 11.77 26.31
CA VAL A 5 -1.41 11.01 25.52
C VAL A 5 -1.60 9.51 25.77
N ASP A 6 -1.74 9.07 27.01
CA ASP A 6 -1.95 7.66 27.38
C ASP A 6 -3.23 7.09 26.74
N LYS A 7 -4.36 7.83 26.81
CA LYS A 7 -5.62 7.44 26.16
C LYS A 7 -5.51 7.39 24.64
N PHE A 8 -4.77 8.32 24.06
CA PHE A 8 -4.57 8.39 22.61
C PHE A 8 -3.68 7.24 22.13
N VAL A 9 -2.59 6.91 22.86
CA VAL A 9 -1.75 5.74 22.62
C VAL A 9 -2.57 4.46 22.72
N GLU A 10 -3.40 4.32 23.74
CA GLU A 10 -4.27 3.15 23.91
C GLU A 10 -5.28 3.00 22.75
N LEU A 11 -5.95 4.08 22.37
CA LEU A 11 -6.89 4.08 21.23
C LEU A 11 -6.19 3.70 19.93
N SER A 12 -5.01 4.25 19.68
CA SER A 12 -4.23 3.96 18.46
C SER A 12 -3.74 2.52 18.45
N ALA A 13 -3.30 1.98 19.60
CA ALA A 13 -2.91 0.58 19.73
C ALA A 13 -4.11 -0.36 19.52
N ARG A 14 -5.30 -0.01 20.01
CA ARG A 14 -6.54 -0.76 19.76
C ARG A 14 -6.91 -0.77 18.28
N LEU A 15 -6.79 0.37 17.58
CA LEU A 15 -7.01 0.47 16.13
C LEU A 15 -5.99 -0.35 15.35
N ALA A 16 -4.70 -0.25 15.70
CA ALA A 16 -3.62 -1.01 15.04
C ALA A 16 -3.80 -2.53 15.15
N ASN A 17 -4.33 -2.99 16.28
CA ASN A 17 -4.55 -4.40 16.59
C ASN A 17 -5.95 -4.89 16.21
N GLN A 18 -6.79 -4.02 15.61
CA GLN A 18 -8.10 -4.42 15.14
C GLN A 18 -7.94 -5.49 14.05
N VAL A 19 -8.61 -6.62 14.24
CA VAL A 19 -8.36 -7.86 13.48
C VAL A 19 -8.49 -7.68 11.96
N HIS A 20 -9.49 -6.91 11.50
CA HIS A 20 -9.69 -6.69 10.06
C HIS A 20 -8.60 -5.80 9.46
N LEU A 21 -8.23 -4.71 10.16
CA LEU A 21 -7.18 -3.79 9.71
C LEU A 21 -5.81 -4.49 9.68
N ARG A 22 -5.52 -5.30 10.69
CA ARG A 22 -4.33 -6.14 10.71
C ARG A 22 -4.32 -7.12 9.55
N SER A 23 -5.46 -7.77 9.27
CA SER A 23 -5.56 -8.76 8.19
C SER A 23 -5.41 -8.11 6.81
N LEU A 24 -5.92 -6.90 6.60
CA LEU A 24 -5.68 -6.13 5.38
C LEU A 24 -4.19 -5.83 5.21
N ARG A 25 -3.54 -5.27 6.21
CA ARG A 25 -2.12 -4.97 6.18
C ARG A 25 -1.28 -6.20 5.84
N ASP A 26 -1.54 -7.33 6.51
CA ASP A 26 -0.79 -8.58 6.32
C ASP A 26 -1.01 -9.15 4.90
N ALA A 27 -2.23 -9.03 4.35
CA ALA A 27 -2.55 -9.44 2.99
C ALA A 27 -1.85 -8.58 1.94
N PHE A 28 -1.90 -7.23 2.07
CA PHE A 28 -1.18 -6.33 1.18
C PHE A 28 0.33 -6.58 1.20
N ALA A 29 0.91 -6.77 2.38
CA ALA A 29 2.33 -7.10 2.53
C ALA A 29 2.70 -8.42 1.82
N THR A 30 1.81 -9.41 1.84
CA THR A 30 2.02 -10.72 1.19
C THR A 30 2.05 -10.61 -0.33
N VAL A 31 1.23 -9.75 -0.94
CA VAL A 31 1.18 -9.58 -2.41
C VAL A 31 2.19 -8.54 -2.93
N MET A 32 2.79 -7.73 -2.08
CA MET A 32 3.74 -6.68 -2.46
C MET A 32 4.89 -7.16 -3.35
N PRO A 33 5.56 -8.31 -3.08
CA PRO A 33 6.63 -8.81 -3.96
C PRO A 33 6.19 -9.04 -5.40
N ILE A 34 4.95 -9.47 -5.61
CA ILE A 34 4.37 -9.69 -6.95
C ILE A 34 4.20 -8.37 -7.68
N PHE A 35 3.74 -7.32 -7.01
CA PHE A 35 3.62 -5.98 -7.59
C PHE A 35 4.98 -5.33 -7.88
N ILE A 36 5.99 -5.59 -7.03
CA ILE A 36 7.37 -5.16 -7.30
C ILE A 36 7.90 -5.83 -8.58
N LEU A 37 7.69 -7.13 -8.74
CA LEU A 37 8.07 -7.86 -9.96
C LEU A 37 7.38 -7.25 -11.19
N ALA A 38 6.10 -6.93 -11.09
CA ALA A 38 5.38 -6.24 -12.17
C ALA A 38 6.00 -4.88 -12.51
N GLY A 39 6.37 -4.09 -11.50
CA GLY A 39 7.05 -2.82 -11.67
C GLY A 39 8.39 -2.96 -12.40
N LEU A 40 9.18 -3.96 -12.03
CA LEU A 40 10.44 -4.27 -12.71
C LEU A 40 10.20 -4.71 -14.15
N ALA A 41 9.17 -5.50 -14.43
CA ALA A 41 8.81 -5.91 -15.79
C ALA A 41 8.39 -4.72 -16.65
N VAL A 42 7.60 -3.78 -16.08
CA VAL A 42 7.25 -2.52 -16.75
C VAL A 42 8.50 -1.69 -17.06
N LEU A 43 9.42 -1.55 -16.09
CA LEU A 43 10.69 -0.84 -16.29
C LEU A 43 11.53 -1.47 -17.41
N VAL A 44 11.73 -2.79 -17.37
CA VAL A 44 12.52 -3.52 -18.35
C VAL A 44 11.91 -3.38 -19.75
N ASN A 45 10.59 -3.58 -19.88
CA ASN A 45 9.90 -3.50 -21.17
C ASN A 45 9.93 -2.09 -21.79
N ASN A 46 9.83 -1.03 -20.99
CA ASN A 46 9.62 0.32 -21.51
C ASN A 46 10.86 1.22 -21.42
N VAL A 47 11.88 0.81 -20.68
CA VAL A 47 13.13 1.56 -20.54
C VAL A 47 14.33 0.74 -21.04
N VAL A 48 14.55 -0.48 -20.48
CA VAL A 48 15.77 -1.25 -20.76
C VAL A 48 15.75 -1.86 -22.16
N PHE A 49 14.67 -2.55 -22.53
CA PHE A 49 14.57 -3.20 -23.85
C PHE A 49 14.66 -2.21 -25.03
N PRO A 50 14.04 -1.01 -25.00
CA PRO A 50 14.22 -0.01 -26.06
C PRO A 50 15.65 0.50 -26.23
N TRP A 51 16.53 0.36 -25.25
CA TRP A 51 17.95 0.69 -25.40
C TRP A 51 18.73 -0.37 -26.18
N ILE A 52 18.23 -1.62 -26.19
CA ILE A 52 18.94 -2.78 -26.70
C ILE A 52 18.31 -3.25 -28.04
N PHE A 53 16.97 -3.27 -28.11
CA PHE A 53 16.20 -3.86 -29.19
C PHE A 53 15.34 -2.81 -29.91
N HIS A 54 15.09 -3.02 -31.22
CA HIS A 54 14.28 -2.12 -32.03
C HIS A 54 13.36 -2.92 -32.97
N GLY A 55 12.29 -2.29 -33.48
CA GLY A 55 11.35 -2.89 -34.43
C GLY A 55 10.69 -4.17 -33.91
N ASP A 56 10.55 -5.17 -34.78
CA ASP A 56 9.85 -6.43 -34.43
C ASP A 56 10.52 -7.22 -33.30
N THR A 57 11.87 -7.14 -33.23
CA THR A 57 12.60 -7.78 -32.11
C THR A 57 12.21 -7.20 -30.76
N LEU A 58 12.06 -5.88 -30.67
CA LEU A 58 11.59 -5.24 -29.43
C LEU A 58 10.20 -5.74 -29.05
N ALA A 59 9.27 -5.84 -30.00
CA ALA A 59 7.93 -6.34 -29.77
C ALA A 59 7.95 -7.79 -29.24
N GLN A 60 8.78 -8.66 -29.82
CA GLN A 60 8.94 -10.04 -29.34
C GLN A 60 9.44 -10.13 -27.90
N PHE A 61 10.45 -9.32 -27.51
CA PHE A 61 10.98 -9.32 -26.15
C PHE A 61 9.99 -8.73 -25.15
N LYS A 62 9.17 -7.75 -25.51
CA LYS A 62 8.15 -7.16 -24.65
C LYS A 62 7.08 -8.16 -24.18
N VAL A 63 6.84 -9.24 -24.93
CA VAL A 63 5.90 -10.31 -24.52
C VAL A 63 6.24 -10.88 -23.16
N TRP A 64 7.52 -10.96 -22.78
CA TRP A 64 7.93 -11.40 -21.44
C TRP A 64 7.34 -10.54 -20.33
N GLY A 65 7.50 -9.22 -20.40
CA GLY A 65 6.96 -8.33 -19.37
C GLY A 65 5.44 -8.23 -19.38
N GLU A 66 4.81 -8.32 -20.56
CA GLU A 66 3.35 -8.38 -20.71
C GLU A 66 2.78 -9.62 -20.02
N ALA A 67 3.43 -10.78 -20.16
CA ALA A 67 3.02 -12.01 -19.47
C ALA A 67 3.10 -11.85 -17.93
N ILE A 68 4.16 -11.19 -17.42
CA ILE A 68 4.28 -10.88 -15.99
C ILE A 68 3.17 -9.92 -15.54
N ILE A 69 2.92 -8.84 -16.28
CA ILE A 69 1.87 -7.87 -15.98
C ILE A 69 0.50 -8.55 -15.93
N ASN A 70 0.21 -9.44 -16.89
CA ASN A 70 -1.04 -10.18 -16.95
C ASN A 70 -1.22 -11.12 -15.75
N GLY A 71 -0.13 -11.78 -15.29
CA GLY A 71 -0.16 -12.67 -14.12
C GLY A 71 -0.02 -11.95 -12.77
N THR A 72 0.05 -10.64 -12.75
CA THR A 72 0.30 -9.84 -11.53
C THR A 72 -0.68 -8.66 -11.39
N LEU A 73 -0.42 -7.53 -12.06
CA LEU A 73 -1.24 -6.31 -11.95
C LEU A 73 -2.67 -6.51 -12.45
N ASN A 74 -2.80 -7.20 -13.59
CA ASN A 74 -4.10 -7.40 -14.22
C ASN A 74 -5.02 -8.35 -13.44
N ILE A 75 -4.50 -9.05 -12.40
CA ILE A 75 -5.26 -9.91 -11.50
C ILE A 75 -5.12 -9.47 -10.03
N ALA A 76 -4.80 -8.22 -9.77
CA ALA A 76 -4.50 -7.71 -8.42
C ALA A 76 -5.64 -7.97 -7.41
N ALA A 77 -6.89 -7.71 -7.79
CA ALA A 77 -8.06 -7.97 -6.94
C ALA A 77 -8.27 -9.47 -6.66
N LEU A 78 -8.06 -10.30 -7.68
CA LEU A 78 -8.15 -11.77 -7.58
C LEU A 78 -7.08 -12.34 -6.64
N LEU A 79 -5.91 -11.70 -6.53
CA LEU A 79 -4.86 -12.09 -5.58
C LEU A 79 -5.16 -11.57 -4.16
N LEU A 80 -5.69 -10.35 -4.02
CA LEU A 80 -5.92 -9.74 -2.72
C LEU A 80 -7.07 -10.39 -1.95
N ALA A 81 -8.20 -10.69 -2.58
CA ALA A 81 -9.36 -11.27 -1.92
C ALA A 81 -9.03 -12.56 -1.13
N PRO A 82 -8.36 -13.59 -1.72
CA PRO A 82 -7.97 -14.79 -0.99
C PRO A 82 -6.89 -14.54 0.09
N MET A 83 -5.97 -13.62 -0.13
CA MET A 83 -4.94 -13.30 0.87
C MET A 83 -5.53 -12.61 2.09
N ILE A 84 -6.52 -11.75 1.90
CA ILE A 84 -7.29 -11.12 2.98
C ILE A 84 -8.05 -12.21 3.76
N ALA A 85 -8.71 -13.12 3.06
CA ALA A 85 -9.42 -14.23 3.69
C ALA A 85 -8.48 -15.13 4.51
N TRP A 86 -7.32 -15.46 3.96
CA TRP A 86 -6.32 -16.25 4.68
C TRP A 86 -5.80 -15.54 5.93
N SER A 87 -5.45 -14.26 5.80
CA SER A 87 -4.96 -13.45 6.91
C SER A 87 -6.02 -13.29 8.00
N LEU A 88 -7.29 -13.03 7.62
CA LEU A 88 -8.39 -12.86 8.55
C LEU A 88 -8.71 -14.19 9.28
N ALA A 89 -8.77 -15.30 8.56
CA ALA A 89 -9.01 -16.60 9.16
C ALA A 89 -7.92 -16.98 10.17
N ARG A 90 -6.65 -16.70 9.84
CA ARG A 90 -5.54 -16.92 10.77
C ARG A 90 -5.58 -15.99 11.98
N ASN A 91 -5.86 -14.71 11.77
CA ASN A 91 -5.94 -13.73 12.86
C ASN A 91 -7.16 -13.97 13.78
N LYS A 92 -8.12 -14.81 13.36
CA LYS A 92 -9.28 -15.27 14.14
C LYS A 92 -9.12 -16.70 14.67
N ASP A 93 -7.93 -17.28 14.56
CA ASP A 93 -7.64 -18.66 14.97
C ASP A 93 -8.64 -19.69 14.40
N PHE A 94 -9.00 -19.51 13.13
CA PHE A 94 -9.92 -20.44 12.45
C PHE A 94 -9.16 -21.67 11.98
N ASP A 95 -9.68 -22.87 12.30
CA ASP A 95 -8.98 -24.15 12.10
C ASP A 95 -8.69 -24.50 10.63
N ASN A 96 -9.44 -23.93 9.68
CA ASN A 96 -9.29 -24.22 8.26
C ASN A 96 -9.20 -22.94 7.40
N PRO A 97 -8.08 -22.19 7.47
CA PRO A 97 -7.89 -20.96 6.69
C PRO A 97 -7.98 -21.18 5.17
N VAL A 98 -7.58 -22.35 4.68
CA VAL A 98 -7.63 -22.68 3.25
C VAL A 98 -9.06 -22.71 2.72
N SER A 99 -10.01 -23.22 3.50
CA SER A 99 -11.43 -23.17 3.11
C SER A 99 -11.92 -21.72 2.98
N ALA A 100 -11.51 -20.82 3.87
CA ALA A 100 -11.85 -19.40 3.77
C ALA A 100 -11.30 -18.78 2.47
N VAL A 101 -10.08 -19.15 2.06
CA VAL A 101 -9.47 -18.72 0.78
C VAL A 101 -10.35 -19.15 -0.41
N VAL A 102 -10.74 -20.41 -0.46
CA VAL A 102 -11.60 -20.95 -1.54
C VAL A 102 -12.94 -20.23 -1.58
N ILE A 103 -13.57 -20.03 -0.40
CA ILE A 103 -14.83 -19.29 -0.28
C ILE A 103 -14.69 -17.85 -0.78
N ALA A 104 -13.61 -17.16 -0.43
CA ALA A 104 -13.40 -15.77 -0.85
C ALA A 104 -13.22 -15.65 -2.37
N VAL A 105 -12.43 -16.54 -2.99
CA VAL A 105 -12.29 -16.60 -4.45
C VAL A 105 -13.64 -16.85 -5.11
N SER A 106 -14.37 -17.88 -4.65
CA SER A 106 -15.68 -18.23 -5.22
C SER A 106 -16.69 -17.10 -5.06
N SER A 107 -16.77 -16.48 -3.87
CA SER A 107 -17.66 -15.34 -3.62
C SER A 107 -17.29 -14.13 -4.48
N PHE A 108 -15.98 -13.87 -4.67
CA PHE A 108 -15.52 -12.78 -5.51
C PHE A 108 -15.96 -12.98 -6.96
N ILE A 109 -15.81 -14.19 -7.50
CA ILE A 109 -16.26 -14.51 -8.87
C ILE A 109 -17.78 -14.49 -8.99
N ILE A 110 -18.52 -14.98 -7.98
CA ILE A 110 -20.00 -14.93 -7.95
C ILE A 110 -20.51 -13.48 -8.02
N MET A 111 -19.80 -12.54 -7.39
CA MET A 111 -20.19 -11.12 -7.35
C MET A 111 -19.73 -10.32 -8.57
N MET A 112 -19.05 -10.95 -9.55
CA MET A 112 -18.67 -10.31 -10.81
C MET A 112 -19.89 -10.01 -11.69
N PRO A 113 -19.81 -8.99 -12.58
CA PRO A 113 -20.87 -8.71 -13.53
C PRO A 113 -21.16 -9.94 -14.42
N MET A 114 -22.42 -10.35 -14.49
CA MET A 114 -22.85 -11.50 -15.32
C MET A 114 -22.90 -11.15 -16.82
N ARG A 115 -23.01 -9.87 -17.16
CA ARG A 115 -23.10 -9.36 -18.53
C ARG A 115 -22.21 -8.14 -18.66
N LEU A 116 -21.43 -8.08 -19.71
CA LEU A 116 -20.51 -6.98 -20.00
C LEU A 116 -20.72 -6.50 -21.43
N GLN A 117 -20.59 -5.20 -21.62
CA GLN A 117 -20.43 -4.62 -22.96
C GLN A 117 -18.95 -4.47 -23.25
N ILE A 118 -18.51 -5.06 -24.36
CA ILE A 118 -17.12 -4.94 -24.84
C ILE A 118 -17.15 -4.45 -26.29
N THR A 119 -16.17 -3.64 -26.65
CA THR A 119 -15.93 -3.26 -28.03
C THR A 119 -14.81 -4.14 -28.58
N PRO A 120 -15.11 -5.05 -29.54
CA PRO A 120 -14.08 -5.91 -30.14
C PRO A 120 -13.01 -5.08 -30.86
N VAL A 121 -11.79 -5.61 -30.93
CA VAL A 121 -10.69 -4.98 -31.66
C VAL A 121 -11.09 -4.85 -33.14
N GLY A 122 -10.98 -3.63 -33.68
CA GLY A 122 -11.36 -3.33 -35.07
C GLY A 122 -12.85 -3.11 -35.33
N SER A 123 -13.67 -2.94 -34.26
CA SER A 123 -15.09 -2.61 -34.36
C SER A 123 -15.41 -1.37 -33.52
N ASP A 124 -16.29 -0.49 -34.01
CA ASP A 124 -16.81 0.64 -33.25
C ASP A 124 -18.12 0.28 -32.49
N ALA A 125 -18.67 -0.91 -32.70
CA ALA A 125 -19.91 -1.36 -32.09
C ALA A 125 -19.63 -2.19 -30.84
N ALA A 126 -20.25 -1.78 -29.71
CA ALA A 126 -20.23 -2.55 -28.48
C ALA A 126 -21.14 -3.78 -28.57
N VAL A 127 -20.67 -4.94 -28.15
CA VAL A 127 -21.43 -6.18 -28.09
C VAL A 127 -21.60 -6.63 -26.65
N ASN A 128 -22.78 -7.20 -26.34
CA ASN A 128 -23.01 -7.82 -25.04
C ASN A 128 -22.39 -9.22 -25.01
N VAL A 129 -21.57 -9.47 -24.00
CA VAL A 129 -20.95 -10.79 -23.75
C VAL A 129 -21.31 -11.29 -22.36
N THR A 130 -21.36 -12.60 -22.22
CA THR A 130 -21.61 -13.31 -20.95
C THR A 130 -20.48 -14.28 -20.67
N GLN A 131 -20.31 -14.69 -19.42
CA GLN A 131 -19.30 -15.68 -19.00
C GLN A 131 -17.85 -15.22 -19.28
N VAL A 132 -17.58 -13.93 -19.21
CA VAL A 132 -16.25 -13.35 -19.43
C VAL A 132 -15.76 -12.64 -18.17
N LEU A 133 -14.55 -12.95 -17.76
CA LEU A 133 -13.83 -12.18 -16.73
C LEU A 133 -12.88 -11.21 -17.43
N THR A 134 -13.02 -9.92 -17.15
CA THR A 134 -12.12 -8.89 -17.69
C THR A 134 -11.00 -8.59 -16.70
N PHE A 135 -9.80 -8.31 -17.21
CA PHE A 135 -8.70 -7.83 -16.39
C PHE A 135 -9.04 -6.56 -15.60
N ALA A 136 -9.91 -5.70 -16.13
CA ALA A 136 -10.38 -4.53 -15.39
C ALA A 136 -11.05 -4.93 -14.05
N ASN A 137 -11.97 -5.89 -14.08
CA ASN A 137 -12.75 -6.30 -12.92
C ASN A 137 -11.95 -7.13 -11.90
N ILE A 138 -11.03 -8.00 -12.36
CA ILE A 138 -10.19 -8.81 -11.47
C ILE A 138 -8.85 -8.14 -11.13
N GLY A 139 -8.55 -7.02 -11.76
CA GLY A 139 -7.37 -6.17 -11.55
C GLY A 139 -7.66 -4.93 -10.70
N SER A 140 -7.14 -3.80 -11.12
CA SER A 140 -7.13 -2.55 -10.33
C SER A 140 -8.51 -2.02 -9.97
N THR A 141 -9.47 -2.03 -10.92
CA THR A 141 -10.84 -1.54 -10.66
C THR A 141 -11.55 -2.39 -9.60
N GLY A 142 -11.29 -3.71 -9.59
CA GLY A 142 -11.91 -4.64 -8.65
C GLY A 142 -11.26 -4.70 -7.26
N ILE A 143 -10.18 -3.98 -6.99
CA ILE A 143 -9.42 -4.11 -5.73
C ILE A 143 -10.30 -3.91 -4.50
N PHE A 144 -11.13 -2.86 -4.46
CA PHE A 144 -12.03 -2.63 -3.32
C PHE A 144 -13.13 -3.68 -3.20
N ALA A 145 -13.65 -4.17 -4.31
CA ALA A 145 -14.57 -5.30 -4.30
C ALA A 145 -13.89 -6.56 -3.74
N GLY A 146 -12.65 -6.83 -4.15
CA GLY A 146 -11.83 -7.92 -3.62
C GLY A 146 -11.58 -7.79 -2.11
N VAL A 147 -11.26 -6.59 -1.64
CA VAL A 147 -11.09 -6.29 -0.20
C VAL A 147 -12.38 -6.56 0.56
N LEU A 148 -13.49 -6.00 0.10
CA LEU A 148 -14.79 -6.15 0.77
C LEU A 148 -15.23 -7.61 0.80
N ILE A 149 -15.16 -8.32 -0.33
CA ILE A 149 -15.56 -9.72 -0.40
C ILE A 149 -14.60 -10.61 0.39
N GLY A 150 -13.29 -10.35 0.34
CA GLY A 150 -12.31 -11.08 1.15
C GLY A 150 -12.62 -11.01 2.65
N LEU A 151 -13.03 -9.84 3.14
CA LEU A 151 -13.46 -9.67 4.54
C LEU A 151 -14.83 -10.31 4.80
N LEU A 152 -15.86 -9.90 4.06
CA LEU A 152 -17.26 -10.28 4.35
C LEU A 152 -17.51 -11.77 4.14
N SER A 153 -17.00 -12.37 3.05
CA SER A 153 -17.21 -13.80 2.81
C SER A 153 -16.53 -14.65 3.89
N THR A 154 -15.35 -14.22 4.34
CA THR A 154 -14.63 -14.89 5.43
C THR A 154 -15.37 -14.78 6.75
N GLU A 155 -15.87 -13.56 7.11
CA GLU A 155 -16.67 -13.37 8.31
C GLU A 155 -17.93 -14.24 8.34
N VAL A 156 -18.69 -14.20 7.25
CA VAL A 156 -19.92 -15.00 7.10
C VAL A 156 -19.60 -16.49 7.18
N PHE A 157 -18.58 -16.94 6.46
CA PHE A 157 -18.18 -18.34 6.47
C PHE A 157 -17.73 -18.82 7.85
N ILE A 158 -16.89 -18.07 8.55
CA ILE A 158 -16.44 -18.38 9.92
C ILE A 158 -17.63 -18.39 10.90
N ALA A 159 -18.52 -17.39 10.81
CA ALA A 159 -19.68 -17.31 11.68
C ALA A 159 -20.59 -18.52 11.51
N ILE A 160 -20.89 -18.92 10.27
CA ILE A 160 -21.71 -20.11 9.99
C ILE A 160 -20.98 -21.38 10.39
N SER A 161 -19.67 -21.48 10.14
CA SER A 161 -18.84 -22.63 10.50
C SER A 161 -18.71 -22.84 12.02
N ARG A 162 -19.03 -21.86 12.85
CA ARG A 162 -19.06 -22.00 14.33
C ARG A 162 -20.37 -22.59 14.85
N LEU A 163 -21.39 -22.68 14.01
CA LEU A 163 -22.70 -23.25 14.39
C LEU A 163 -22.63 -24.78 14.34
N LYS A 164 -22.46 -25.40 15.49
CA LYS A 164 -22.36 -26.87 15.62
C LYS A 164 -23.52 -27.62 14.98
N ALA A 165 -24.72 -27.06 14.94
CA ALA A 165 -25.91 -27.64 14.32
C ALA A 165 -25.77 -27.84 12.80
N LEU A 166 -24.82 -27.14 12.16
CA LEU A 166 -24.57 -27.23 10.72
C LEU A 166 -23.37 -28.13 10.37
N HIS A 167 -22.77 -28.79 11.37
CA HIS A 167 -21.64 -29.69 11.14
C HIS A 167 -22.12 -31.07 10.73
N ILE A 168 -21.62 -31.59 9.61
CA ILE A 168 -21.78 -33.01 9.27
C ILE A 168 -20.61 -33.76 9.90
N SER A 169 -20.92 -34.62 10.91
CA SER A 169 -19.95 -35.51 11.51
C SER A 169 -19.97 -36.83 10.81
N LEU A 170 -18.83 -37.33 10.35
CA LEU A 170 -18.67 -38.63 9.70
C LEU A 170 -18.18 -39.72 10.67
N GLY A 171 -18.06 -39.40 11.98
CA GLY A 171 -17.54 -40.34 12.98
C GLY A 171 -16.02 -40.37 13.07
N GLU A 172 -15.48 -41.13 14.02
CA GLU A 172 -14.05 -41.13 14.39
C GLU A 172 -13.15 -41.91 13.42
N ASN A 173 -13.73 -42.75 12.56
CA ASN A 173 -12.97 -43.66 11.65
C ASN A 173 -12.65 -43.02 10.28
N VAL A 174 -12.90 -41.71 10.10
CA VAL A 174 -12.69 -41.04 8.82
C VAL A 174 -11.42 -40.15 8.90
N PRO A 175 -10.59 -40.17 7.83
CA PRO A 175 -9.39 -39.30 7.79
C PRO A 175 -9.73 -37.83 8.10
N PRO A 176 -8.91 -37.14 8.91
CA PRO A 176 -9.21 -35.74 9.36
C PRO A 176 -9.47 -34.75 8.21
N ALA A 177 -8.79 -34.90 7.09
CA ALA A 177 -8.99 -34.06 5.91
C ALA A 177 -10.40 -34.21 5.31
N VAL A 178 -10.90 -35.43 5.22
CA VAL A 178 -12.25 -35.73 4.72
C VAL A 178 -13.30 -35.20 5.71
N SER A 179 -13.13 -35.48 6.99
CA SER A 179 -14.04 -34.99 8.05
C SER A 179 -14.15 -33.46 8.03
N LYS A 180 -13.01 -32.72 7.93
CA LYS A 180 -13.00 -31.26 7.81
C LYS A 180 -13.75 -30.77 6.57
N SER A 181 -13.61 -31.43 5.42
CA SER A 181 -14.32 -31.07 4.19
C SER A 181 -15.83 -31.19 4.34
N PHE A 182 -16.32 -32.29 4.96
CA PHE A 182 -17.74 -32.46 5.19
C PHE A 182 -18.31 -31.53 6.26
N THR A 183 -17.54 -31.21 7.30
CA THR A 183 -17.93 -30.21 8.30
C THR A 183 -18.09 -28.83 7.66
N ALA A 184 -17.30 -28.49 6.65
CA ALA A 184 -17.37 -27.21 5.94
C ALA A 184 -18.47 -27.18 4.84
N LEU A 185 -19.10 -28.29 4.49
CA LEU A 185 -20.01 -28.39 3.34
C LEU A 185 -21.24 -27.47 3.48
N ILE A 186 -21.98 -27.58 4.60
CA ILE A 186 -23.17 -26.75 4.82
C ILE A 186 -22.82 -25.27 4.96
N PRO A 187 -21.79 -24.87 5.76
CA PRO A 187 -21.30 -23.50 5.78
C PRO A 187 -20.94 -22.95 4.39
N THR A 188 -20.30 -23.76 3.54
CA THR A 188 -19.95 -23.38 2.17
C THR A 188 -21.21 -23.12 1.34
N ILE A 189 -22.16 -24.05 1.33
CA ILE A 189 -23.41 -23.92 0.57
C ILE A 189 -24.15 -22.63 0.99
N ILE A 190 -24.33 -22.39 2.28
CA ILE A 190 -25.05 -21.23 2.78
C ILE A 190 -24.30 -19.94 2.40
N THR A 191 -22.98 -19.88 2.62
CA THR A 191 -22.19 -18.69 2.32
C THR A 191 -22.25 -18.34 0.84
N LEU A 192 -21.93 -19.29 -0.05
CA LEU A 192 -21.92 -19.02 -1.49
C LEU A 192 -23.32 -18.72 -2.04
N SER A 193 -24.37 -19.41 -1.53
CA SER A 193 -25.75 -19.10 -1.89
C SER A 193 -26.17 -17.69 -1.48
N LEU A 194 -25.74 -17.22 -0.30
CA LEU A 194 -26.00 -15.86 0.15
C LEU A 194 -25.41 -14.82 -0.82
N PHE A 195 -24.16 -15.00 -1.23
CA PHE A 195 -23.52 -14.11 -2.21
C PHE A 195 -24.15 -14.24 -3.60
N ALA A 196 -24.57 -15.43 -4.02
CA ALA A 196 -25.28 -15.62 -5.28
C ALA A 196 -26.64 -14.91 -5.29
N VAL A 197 -27.41 -14.98 -4.20
CA VAL A 197 -28.66 -14.22 -4.05
C VAL A 197 -28.39 -12.73 -4.10
N LEU A 198 -27.37 -12.24 -3.41
CA LEU A 198 -26.99 -10.84 -3.43
C LEU A 198 -26.61 -10.38 -4.85
N ALA A 199 -25.80 -11.15 -5.57
CA ALA A 199 -25.45 -10.86 -6.96
C ALA A 199 -26.69 -10.82 -7.87
N ALA A 200 -27.62 -11.74 -7.70
CA ALA A 200 -28.89 -11.79 -8.46
C ALA A 200 -29.76 -10.56 -8.15
N VAL A 201 -29.84 -10.13 -6.90
CA VAL A 201 -30.59 -8.90 -6.51
C VAL A 201 -29.95 -7.66 -7.14
N LEU A 202 -28.62 -7.52 -7.07
CA LEU A 202 -27.92 -6.43 -7.70
C LEU A 202 -28.19 -6.37 -9.21
N ALA A 203 -28.08 -7.49 -9.89
CA ALA A 203 -28.24 -7.56 -11.33
C ALA A 203 -29.69 -7.34 -11.80
N ASN A 204 -30.69 -7.94 -11.12
CA ASN A 204 -32.07 -7.98 -11.62
C ASN A 204 -32.97 -6.89 -11.01
N VAL A 205 -32.69 -6.42 -9.78
CA VAL A 205 -33.52 -5.43 -9.09
C VAL A 205 -32.88 -4.04 -9.17
N LEU A 206 -31.56 -3.95 -8.92
CA LEU A 206 -30.83 -2.68 -8.92
C LEU A 206 -30.17 -2.37 -10.28
N HIS A 207 -30.20 -3.30 -11.23
CA HIS A 207 -29.58 -3.18 -12.55
C HIS A 207 -28.12 -2.74 -12.51
N THR A 208 -27.36 -3.26 -11.55
CA THR A 208 -25.95 -2.91 -11.30
C THR A 208 -25.17 -4.16 -10.86
N ASP A 209 -23.92 -4.00 -10.55
CA ASP A 209 -23.05 -5.02 -9.97
C ASP A 209 -22.24 -4.45 -8.78
N LEU A 210 -21.61 -5.34 -8.02
CA LEU A 210 -20.87 -4.95 -6.84
C LEU A 210 -19.71 -4.01 -7.15
N ILE A 211 -18.98 -4.25 -8.24
CA ILE A 211 -17.82 -3.44 -8.62
C ILE A 211 -18.25 -2.02 -8.91
N HIS A 212 -19.32 -1.86 -9.70
CA HIS A 212 -19.89 -0.55 -10.03
C HIS A 212 -20.37 0.20 -8.78
N LEU A 213 -21.11 -0.47 -7.89
CA LEU A 213 -21.54 0.13 -6.62
C LEU A 213 -20.37 0.60 -5.77
N ILE A 214 -19.41 -0.27 -5.54
CA ILE A 214 -18.22 0.06 -4.71
C ILE A 214 -17.43 1.19 -5.38
N THR A 215 -17.21 1.12 -6.68
CA THR A 215 -16.48 2.16 -7.40
C THR A 215 -17.16 3.50 -7.27
N THR A 216 -18.47 3.56 -7.46
CA THR A 216 -19.21 4.82 -7.47
C THR A 216 -19.42 5.40 -6.07
N PHE A 217 -19.84 4.56 -5.10
CA PHE A 217 -20.27 5.06 -3.79
C PHE A 217 -19.17 5.05 -2.71
N ILE A 218 -18.14 4.23 -2.88
CA ILE A 218 -17.07 4.08 -1.89
C ILE A 218 -15.72 4.52 -2.46
N GLN A 219 -15.30 3.89 -3.56
CA GLN A 219 -13.94 4.08 -4.07
C GLN A 219 -13.71 5.50 -4.57
N GLN A 220 -14.57 6.03 -5.43
CA GLN A 220 -14.39 7.37 -5.98
C GLN A 220 -14.42 8.47 -4.91
N PRO A 221 -15.43 8.55 -3.98
CA PRO A 221 -15.44 9.57 -2.95
C PRO A 221 -14.22 9.50 -2.00
N LEU A 222 -13.86 8.30 -1.52
CA LEU A 222 -12.71 8.14 -0.64
C LEU A 222 -11.40 8.40 -1.35
N ARG A 223 -11.27 7.98 -2.60
CA ARG A 223 -10.10 8.23 -3.43
C ARG A 223 -9.89 9.72 -3.66
N LEU A 224 -10.94 10.48 -3.97
CA LEU A 224 -10.86 11.93 -4.14
C LEU A 224 -10.27 12.62 -2.89
N ILE A 225 -10.61 12.14 -1.70
CA ILE A 225 -10.07 12.68 -0.44
C ILE A 225 -8.65 12.19 -0.22
N ASN A 226 -8.43 10.87 -0.19
CA ASN A 226 -7.17 10.27 0.25
C ASN A 226 -6.01 10.45 -0.74
N THR A 227 -6.30 10.54 -2.04
CA THR A 227 -5.29 10.75 -3.07
C THR A 227 -5.20 12.19 -3.58
N SER A 228 -5.97 13.09 -3.01
CA SER A 228 -5.74 14.53 -3.16
C SER A 228 -4.44 14.93 -2.45
N LEU A 229 -3.78 15.99 -2.93
CA LEU A 229 -2.55 16.45 -2.28
C LEU A 229 -2.77 16.80 -0.78
N PRO A 230 -3.81 17.57 -0.38
CA PRO A 230 -4.07 17.87 1.02
C PRO A 230 -4.37 16.61 1.84
N GLY A 231 -5.19 15.69 1.30
CA GLY A 231 -5.57 14.46 1.98
C GLY A 231 -4.38 13.53 2.20
N ALA A 232 -3.57 13.29 1.17
CA ALA A 232 -2.37 12.47 1.27
C ALA A 232 -1.36 13.06 2.27
N ILE A 233 -1.10 14.38 2.20
CA ILE A 233 -0.21 15.06 3.15
C ILE A 233 -0.76 14.96 4.58
N PHE A 234 -2.05 15.20 4.79
CA PHE A 234 -2.65 15.16 6.12
C PHE A 234 -2.54 13.76 6.74
N ILE A 235 -2.96 12.72 6.01
CA ILE A 235 -2.94 11.34 6.51
C ILE A 235 -1.50 10.89 6.78
N TYR A 236 -0.57 11.17 5.85
CA TYR A 236 0.83 10.80 6.00
C TYR A 236 1.50 11.53 7.17
N SER A 237 1.26 12.84 7.32
CA SER A 237 1.78 13.63 8.44
C SER A 237 1.19 13.20 9.78
N PHE A 238 -0.09 12.81 9.80
CA PHE A 238 -0.73 12.27 10.99
C PHE A 238 -0.08 10.93 11.41
N GLY A 239 0.21 10.04 10.48
CA GLY A 239 0.98 8.83 10.74
C GLY A 239 2.37 9.13 11.33
N ASN A 240 3.08 10.11 10.74
CA ASN A 240 4.38 10.56 11.26
C ASN A 240 4.27 11.17 12.66
N PHE A 241 3.23 11.95 12.92
CA PHE A 241 2.94 12.48 14.25
C PHE A 241 2.74 11.36 15.28
N LEU A 242 1.96 10.34 14.95
CA LEU A 242 1.78 9.16 15.80
C LEU A 242 3.10 8.46 16.11
N PHE A 243 4.00 8.40 15.13
CA PHE A 243 5.30 7.77 15.33
C PHE A 243 6.14 8.55 16.36
N THR A 244 6.02 9.86 16.40
CA THR A 244 6.68 10.66 17.45
C THR A 244 6.09 10.44 18.85
N LEU A 245 4.93 9.80 18.95
CA LEU A 245 4.30 9.35 20.20
C LEU A 245 4.55 7.84 20.49
N GLY A 246 5.41 7.19 19.69
CA GLY A 246 5.77 5.79 19.85
C GLY A 246 4.87 4.80 19.09
N ILE A 247 3.93 5.29 18.27
CA ILE A 247 3.02 4.46 17.47
C ILE A 247 3.50 4.48 16.02
N HIS A 248 3.92 3.32 15.50
CA HIS A 248 4.48 3.24 14.16
C HIS A 248 3.51 3.78 13.10
N GLN A 249 3.98 4.60 12.18
CA GLN A 249 3.19 5.27 11.14
C GLN A 249 2.36 4.32 10.27
N SER A 250 2.82 3.09 10.08
CA SER A 250 2.12 2.10 9.26
C SER A 250 0.72 1.77 9.77
N VAL A 251 0.46 1.98 11.07
CA VAL A 251 -0.86 1.77 11.66
C VAL A 251 -1.95 2.57 10.94
N VAL A 252 -1.64 3.79 10.53
CA VAL A 252 -2.58 4.65 9.79
C VAL A 252 -2.37 4.51 8.29
N ASN A 253 -1.13 4.62 7.84
CA ASN A 253 -0.83 4.69 6.41
C ASN A 253 -1.22 3.42 5.66
N SER A 254 -0.93 2.23 6.22
CA SER A 254 -1.24 0.95 5.56
C SER A 254 -2.74 0.65 5.46
N VAL A 255 -3.56 1.31 6.27
CA VAL A 255 -5.01 1.08 6.27
C VAL A 255 -5.76 2.18 5.51
N VAL A 256 -5.39 3.45 5.76
CA VAL A 256 -6.18 4.59 5.29
C VAL A 256 -5.63 5.16 3.98
N LEU A 257 -4.33 5.04 3.72
CA LEU A 257 -3.68 5.68 2.58
C LEU A 257 -3.22 4.69 1.51
N GLU A 258 -2.45 3.68 1.88
CA GLU A 258 -1.79 2.77 0.93
C GLU A 258 -2.75 2.05 -0.02
N PRO A 259 -3.93 1.53 0.38
CA PRO A 259 -4.83 0.83 -0.54
C PRO A 259 -5.28 1.72 -1.71
N PHE A 260 -5.55 2.99 -1.44
CA PHE A 260 -5.97 3.96 -2.47
C PHE A 260 -4.80 4.38 -3.36
N LEU A 261 -3.63 4.61 -2.75
CA LEU A 261 -2.43 4.96 -3.49
C LEU A 261 -1.94 3.81 -4.38
N LEU A 262 -2.16 2.56 -3.96
CA LEU A 262 -1.80 1.38 -4.75
C LEU A 262 -2.63 1.29 -6.05
N ILE A 263 -3.90 1.65 -6.00
CA ILE A 263 -4.74 1.71 -7.21
C ILE A 263 -4.16 2.74 -8.19
N ASN A 264 -3.84 3.94 -7.71
CA ASN A 264 -3.22 4.97 -8.54
C ASN A 264 -1.88 4.50 -9.12
N THR A 265 -1.10 3.74 -8.34
CA THR A 265 0.15 3.14 -8.81
C THR A 265 -0.11 2.16 -9.95
N ASN A 266 -1.04 1.23 -9.77
CA ASN A 266 -1.37 0.22 -10.77
C ASN A 266 -1.89 0.85 -12.06
N GLU A 267 -2.75 1.87 -11.96
CA GLU A 267 -3.23 2.61 -13.12
C GLU A 267 -2.10 3.34 -13.84
N ASN A 268 -1.17 3.96 -13.13
CA ASN A 268 0.01 4.60 -13.71
C ASN A 268 0.93 3.58 -14.43
N MET A 269 1.18 2.43 -13.80
CA MET A 269 2.01 1.37 -14.39
C MET A 269 1.40 0.81 -15.66
N LEU A 270 0.09 0.54 -15.66
CA LEU A 270 -0.64 0.06 -16.83
C LEU A 270 -0.69 1.11 -17.94
N ALA A 271 -0.94 2.39 -17.61
CA ALA A 271 -0.91 3.48 -18.57
C ALA A 271 0.48 3.61 -19.21
N PHE A 272 1.55 3.54 -18.41
CA PHE A 272 2.92 3.59 -18.89
C PHE A 272 3.26 2.38 -19.77
N ALA A 273 2.85 1.17 -19.38
CA ALA A 273 3.05 -0.04 -20.15
C ALA A 273 2.39 0.02 -21.54
N ASN A 274 1.23 0.69 -21.62
CA ASN A 274 0.44 0.82 -22.84
C ASN A 274 0.73 2.13 -23.64
N GLY A 275 1.73 2.93 -23.22
CA GLY A 275 2.04 4.20 -23.87
C GLY A 275 0.94 5.26 -23.74
N GLN A 276 0.08 5.15 -22.72
CA GLN A 276 -1.03 6.08 -22.47
C GLN A 276 -0.60 7.22 -21.55
N PRO A 277 -1.29 8.36 -21.55
CA PRO A 277 -1.05 9.43 -20.59
C PRO A 277 -1.18 8.93 -19.15
N ILE A 278 -0.18 9.24 -18.31
CA ILE A 278 -0.15 8.80 -16.92
C ILE A 278 -1.17 9.60 -16.10
N PRO A 279 -2.15 8.97 -15.43
CA PRO A 279 -3.27 9.71 -14.83
C PRO A 279 -2.93 10.38 -13.49
N HIS A 280 -2.10 9.78 -12.63
CA HIS A 280 -1.96 10.20 -11.22
C HIS A 280 -0.56 10.69 -10.86
N ILE A 281 -0.49 11.80 -10.08
CA ILE A 281 0.76 12.24 -9.45
C ILE A 281 0.92 11.53 -8.10
N ILE A 282 -0.11 11.61 -7.23
CA ILE A 282 -0.08 11.00 -5.91
C ILE A 282 -0.39 9.51 -6.01
N ASN A 283 0.59 8.69 -5.65
CA ASN A 283 0.50 7.23 -5.69
C ASN A 283 1.42 6.58 -4.64
N ASN A 284 1.37 5.27 -4.50
CA ASN A 284 2.10 4.53 -3.45
C ASN A 284 3.63 4.48 -3.66
N ILE A 285 4.13 4.99 -4.78
CA ILE A 285 5.57 5.13 -5.04
C ILE A 285 6.00 6.56 -4.77
N PHE A 286 5.20 7.53 -5.22
CA PHE A 286 5.49 8.95 -5.10
C PHE A 286 5.65 9.39 -3.64
N VAL A 287 4.71 9.00 -2.77
CA VAL A 287 4.69 9.43 -1.36
C VAL A 287 5.96 9.00 -0.61
N PRO A 288 6.37 7.72 -0.59
CA PRO A 288 7.63 7.33 0.07
C PRO A 288 8.87 7.86 -0.64
N THR A 289 8.90 7.95 -1.97
CA THR A 289 10.07 8.45 -2.70
C THR A 289 10.43 9.88 -2.31
N PHE A 290 9.45 10.75 -2.07
CA PHE A 290 9.69 12.16 -1.77
C PHE A 290 9.36 12.58 -0.32
N GLY A 291 8.60 11.76 0.40
CA GLY A 291 8.20 12.01 1.79
C GLY A 291 8.90 11.13 2.84
N MET A 292 9.63 10.07 2.41
CA MET A 292 10.28 9.13 3.35
C MET A 292 11.77 8.95 3.04
N VAL A 293 12.45 10.03 2.68
CA VAL A 293 13.85 9.97 2.24
C VAL A 293 14.77 9.66 3.42
N GLY A 294 15.35 8.45 3.42
CA GLY A 294 16.14 7.95 4.55
C GLY A 294 15.29 7.48 5.73
N GLY A 295 14.02 7.10 5.48
CA GLY A 295 13.05 6.65 6.46
C GLY A 295 12.03 7.70 6.86
N THR A 296 11.09 7.31 7.71
CA THR A 296 10.02 8.18 8.22
C THR A 296 10.58 9.48 8.77
N GLY A 297 9.92 10.60 8.48
CA GLY A 297 10.43 11.93 8.86
C GLY A 297 11.56 12.45 7.97
N SER A 298 11.90 11.75 6.88
CA SER A 298 13.02 12.07 5.97
C SER A 298 14.36 12.23 6.72
N THR A 299 14.64 11.24 7.58
CA THR A 299 15.71 11.29 8.59
C THR A 299 17.12 11.26 8.03
N ILE A 300 17.34 10.95 6.75
CA ILE A 300 18.66 11.10 6.12
C ILE A 300 19.16 12.56 6.23
N SER A 301 18.26 13.53 6.11
CA SER A 301 18.58 14.95 6.27
C SER A 301 19.02 15.29 7.69
N LEU A 302 18.40 14.66 8.71
CA LEU A 302 18.83 14.78 10.11
C LEU A 302 20.21 14.16 10.32
N LEU A 303 20.47 12.98 9.76
CA LEU A 303 21.79 12.33 9.87
C LEU A 303 22.89 13.21 9.26
N ILE A 304 22.66 13.78 8.08
CA ILE A 304 23.60 14.70 7.44
C ILE A 304 23.80 15.95 8.30
N ALA A 305 22.71 16.54 8.83
CA ALA A 305 22.79 17.69 9.72
C ALA A 305 23.64 17.39 10.98
N ILE A 306 23.51 16.20 11.57
CA ILE A 306 24.30 15.77 12.72
C ILE A 306 25.78 15.64 12.36
N PHE A 307 26.10 14.99 11.23
CA PHE A 307 27.50 14.84 10.81
C PHE A 307 28.20 16.17 10.60
N ILE A 308 27.51 17.12 9.99
CA ILE A 308 28.10 18.42 9.64
C ILE A 308 28.11 19.38 10.83
N PHE A 309 26.97 19.51 11.54
CA PHE A 309 26.74 20.63 12.45
C PHE A 309 26.70 20.26 13.94
N SER A 310 26.54 18.97 14.30
CA SER A 310 26.52 18.57 15.70
C SER A 310 27.94 18.55 16.30
N ARG A 311 28.06 18.98 17.56
CA ARG A 311 29.26 18.82 18.37
C ARG A 311 29.18 17.70 19.39
N GLN A 312 27.99 17.11 19.56
CA GLN A 312 27.75 16.04 20.53
C GLN A 312 28.29 14.71 20.01
N LYS A 313 29.24 14.11 20.75
CA LYS A 313 29.83 12.81 20.39
C LYS A 313 28.79 11.68 20.36
N SER A 314 27.86 11.66 21.31
CA SER A 314 26.78 10.67 21.39
C SER A 314 25.87 10.71 20.16
N ALA A 315 25.43 11.91 19.75
CA ALA A 315 24.61 12.07 18.55
C ALA A 315 25.33 11.56 17.28
N LYS A 316 26.64 11.88 17.16
CA LYS A 316 27.45 11.38 16.04
C LYS A 316 27.64 9.85 16.04
N GLN A 317 27.74 9.24 17.22
CA GLN A 317 27.81 7.76 17.33
C GLN A 317 26.53 7.11 16.85
N VAL A 318 25.36 7.60 17.32
CA VAL A 318 24.07 7.11 16.85
C VAL A 318 23.94 7.32 15.35
N ALA A 319 24.28 8.49 14.83
CA ALA A 319 24.21 8.77 13.40
C ALA A 319 25.09 7.83 12.56
N ARG A 320 26.27 7.45 13.03
CA ARG A 320 27.14 6.46 12.35
C ARG A 320 26.51 5.07 12.30
N LEU A 321 25.93 4.62 13.40
CA LEU A 321 25.25 3.31 13.46
C LEU A 321 23.97 3.28 12.59
N SER A 322 23.32 4.45 12.45
CA SER A 322 22.07 4.57 11.74
C SER A 322 22.24 4.87 10.25
N LEU A 323 23.47 5.19 9.78
CA LEU A 323 23.68 5.61 8.39
C LEU A 323 23.37 4.49 7.40
N ALA A 324 23.91 3.30 7.61
CA ALA A 324 23.70 2.17 6.70
C ALA A 324 22.23 1.76 6.62
N PRO A 325 21.50 1.48 7.73
CA PRO A 325 20.06 1.23 7.64
C PRO A 325 19.27 2.43 7.08
N GLY A 326 19.63 3.67 7.44
CA GLY A 326 18.99 4.88 6.96
C GLY A 326 19.08 5.08 5.44
N LEU A 327 20.15 4.61 4.79
CA LEU A 327 20.24 4.57 3.32
C LEU A 327 19.19 3.64 2.69
N PHE A 328 18.72 2.64 3.43
CA PHE A 328 17.64 1.74 3.02
C PHE A 328 16.28 2.12 3.63
N ASN A 329 16.12 3.37 4.04
CA ASN A 329 14.91 3.92 4.65
C ASN A 329 14.51 3.26 6.00
N ILE A 330 15.40 2.50 6.63
CA ILE A 330 15.21 1.87 7.94
C ILE A 330 15.78 2.83 8.99
N ASN A 331 14.93 3.50 9.74
CA ASN A 331 15.36 4.59 10.63
C ASN A 331 14.99 4.43 12.10
N GLU A 332 14.55 3.25 12.53
CA GLU A 332 14.32 2.93 13.93
C GLU A 332 15.56 3.22 14.80
N PRO A 333 16.80 2.94 14.35
CA PRO A 333 17.98 3.31 15.14
C PRO A 333 18.13 4.82 15.34
N VAL A 334 17.67 5.63 14.38
CA VAL A 334 17.65 7.11 14.53
C VAL A 334 16.58 7.52 15.53
N ILE A 335 15.37 6.98 15.38
CA ILE A 335 14.18 7.37 16.15
C ILE A 335 14.36 7.06 17.64
N PHE A 336 14.91 5.89 17.95
CA PHE A 336 15.12 5.45 19.33
C PHE A 336 16.50 5.83 19.90
N GLY A 337 17.51 5.94 19.05
CA GLY A 337 18.87 6.29 19.47
C GLY A 337 19.10 7.79 19.66
N LEU A 338 18.46 8.62 18.83
CA LEU A 338 18.29 10.04 19.07
C LEU A 338 16.85 10.19 19.53
N PRO A 339 16.55 10.35 20.81
CA PRO A 339 15.17 10.26 21.28
C PRO A 339 14.27 11.26 20.55
N ILE A 340 13.75 10.88 19.35
CA ILE A 340 12.79 11.66 18.58
C ILE A 340 11.42 11.51 19.21
N VAL A 341 11.13 10.31 19.71
CA VAL A 341 9.89 10.01 20.42
C VAL A 341 9.81 10.89 21.68
N PHE A 342 8.71 11.64 21.82
CA PHE A 342 8.45 12.63 22.87
C PHE A 342 9.47 13.79 22.95
N ASN A 343 10.26 14.02 21.91
CA ASN A 343 11.19 15.13 21.81
C ASN A 343 10.58 16.25 20.97
N LEU A 344 9.87 17.17 21.63
CA LEU A 344 9.11 18.23 20.97
C LEU A 344 9.91 19.01 19.89
N PRO A 345 11.16 19.44 20.12
CA PRO A 345 11.98 20.05 19.08
C PRO A 345 12.13 19.20 17.82
N LEU A 346 12.43 17.89 17.94
CA LEU A 346 12.66 17.01 16.79
C LEU A 346 11.37 16.50 16.16
N MET A 347 10.26 16.44 16.91
CA MET A 347 8.94 16.06 16.39
C MET A 347 8.47 16.99 15.27
N ILE A 348 8.74 18.31 15.40
CA ILE A 348 8.28 19.30 14.42
C ILE A 348 8.83 19.02 13.01
N PRO A 349 10.16 18.97 12.79
CA PRO A 349 10.70 18.67 11.47
C PRO A 349 10.40 17.24 11.02
N PHE A 350 10.29 16.27 11.93
CA PHE A 350 9.94 14.90 11.62
C PHE A 350 8.54 14.75 10.97
N VAL A 351 7.59 15.57 11.41
CA VAL A 351 6.23 15.59 10.85
C VAL A 351 6.14 16.48 9.60
N LEU A 352 6.78 17.65 9.61
CA LEU A 352 6.58 18.64 8.56
C LEU A 352 7.46 18.43 7.34
N LEU A 353 8.69 17.94 7.48
CA LEU A 353 9.60 17.79 6.33
C LEU A 353 9.05 16.83 5.27
N PRO A 354 8.49 15.67 5.61
CA PRO A 354 7.80 14.81 4.64
C PRO A 354 6.68 15.51 3.87
N ALA A 355 5.86 16.30 4.56
CA ALA A 355 4.78 17.08 3.95
C ALA A 355 5.31 18.10 2.93
N ILE A 356 6.38 18.80 3.32
CA ILE A 356 7.07 19.77 2.44
C ILE A 356 7.67 19.06 1.23
N GLY A 357 8.31 17.90 1.43
CA GLY A 357 8.89 17.09 0.36
C GLY A 357 7.84 16.60 -0.65
N ILE A 358 6.72 16.06 -0.16
CA ILE A 358 5.59 15.63 -0.99
C ILE A 358 5.01 16.81 -1.77
N TYR A 359 4.79 17.94 -1.10
CA TYR A 359 4.28 19.16 -1.75
C TYR A 359 5.22 19.69 -2.84
N PHE A 360 6.50 19.79 -2.54
CA PHE A 360 7.50 20.28 -3.49
C PHE A 360 7.64 19.38 -4.71
N ALA A 361 7.70 18.06 -4.51
CA ALA A 361 7.73 17.08 -5.60
C ALA A 361 6.43 17.11 -6.44
N TRP A 362 5.28 17.26 -5.79
CA TRP A 362 4.00 17.42 -6.48
C TRP A 362 3.99 18.67 -7.36
N LEU A 363 4.47 19.79 -6.84
CA LEU A 363 4.59 21.05 -7.59
C LEU A 363 5.51 20.88 -8.80
N CYS A 364 6.69 20.27 -8.61
CA CYS A 364 7.63 19.99 -9.71
C CYS A 364 7.00 19.10 -10.78
N THR A 365 6.26 18.06 -10.38
CA THR A 365 5.56 17.17 -11.33
C THR A 365 4.45 17.92 -12.08
N THR A 366 3.68 18.74 -11.40
CA THR A 366 2.59 19.53 -12.00
C THR A 366 3.11 20.54 -13.01
N LEU A 367 4.27 21.15 -12.74
CA LEU A 367 4.94 22.09 -13.64
C LEU A 367 5.72 21.39 -14.77
N GLY A 368 5.71 20.07 -14.85
CA GLY A 368 6.45 19.31 -15.87
C GLY A 368 7.96 19.28 -15.69
N LEU A 369 8.46 19.70 -14.51
CA LEU A 369 9.88 19.69 -14.18
C LEU A 369 10.43 18.28 -13.91
N MET A 370 9.56 17.30 -13.64
CA MET A 370 9.90 15.88 -13.58
C MET A 370 8.72 15.01 -14.01
N SER A 371 9.00 13.77 -14.38
CA SER A 371 8.01 12.76 -14.77
C SER A 371 7.24 12.23 -13.54
N ARG A 372 6.04 11.68 -13.78
CA ARG A 372 5.25 10.96 -12.77
C ARG A 372 5.89 9.63 -12.42
N CYS A 373 5.65 9.15 -11.20
CA CYS A 373 6.08 7.83 -10.77
C CYS A 373 5.24 6.74 -11.43
N VAL A 374 5.90 5.81 -12.11
CA VAL A 374 5.29 4.77 -12.95
C VAL A 374 5.89 3.38 -12.74
N VAL A 375 6.88 3.23 -11.86
CA VAL A 375 7.54 1.94 -11.59
C VAL A 375 7.45 1.61 -10.11
N MET A 376 6.81 0.49 -9.77
CA MET A 376 6.77 0.00 -8.40
C MET A 376 8.17 -0.46 -7.97
N ILE A 377 8.68 0.14 -6.93
CA ILE A 377 9.97 -0.17 -6.32
C ILE A 377 9.80 -0.51 -4.84
N PRO A 378 10.70 -1.29 -4.25
CA PRO A 378 10.71 -1.49 -2.80
C PRO A 378 10.86 -0.15 -2.07
N TRP A 379 10.11 0.04 -0.98
CA TRP A 379 10.24 1.24 -0.15
C TRP A 379 11.65 1.40 0.47
N THR A 380 12.38 0.29 0.57
CA THR A 380 13.78 0.25 1.04
C THR A 380 14.79 0.69 -0.03
N THR A 381 14.36 1.07 -1.23
CA THR A 381 15.29 1.54 -2.27
C THR A 381 16.00 2.81 -1.81
N PRO A 382 17.35 2.88 -1.89
CA PRO A 382 18.11 4.04 -1.45
C PRO A 382 17.68 5.34 -2.13
N PRO A 383 17.77 6.50 -1.44
CA PRO A 383 17.62 7.80 -2.07
C PRO A 383 18.47 7.93 -3.33
N ILE A 384 18.10 8.81 -4.24
CA ILE A 384 18.67 8.99 -5.59
C ILE A 384 18.23 7.85 -6.52
N LEU A 385 18.56 6.61 -6.18
CA LEU A 385 18.15 5.45 -6.98
C LEU A 385 16.62 5.29 -6.98
N SER A 386 15.96 5.56 -5.84
CA SER A 386 14.50 5.51 -5.74
C SER A 386 13.81 6.52 -6.66
N ALA A 387 14.26 7.76 -6.71
CA ALA A 387 13.69 8.78 -7.57
C ALA A 387 13.89 8.43 -9.06
N TRP A 388 15.08 7.95 -9.41
CA TRP A 388 15.40 7.56 -10.79
C TRP A 388 14.59 6.36 -11.27
N LEU A 389 14.53 5.30 -10.49
CA LEU A 389 13.76 4.09 -10.83
C LEU A 389 12.25 4.36 -10.85
N ALA A 390 11.73 5.05 -9.83
CA ALA A 390 10.30 5.35 -9.70
C ALA A 390 9.73 6.08 -10.93
N THR A 391 10.54 6.95 -11.53
CA THR A 391 10.16 7.78 -12.70
C THR A 391 10.63 7.19 -14.02
N ALA A 392 10.97 5.90 -14.07
CA ALA A 392 11.45 5.19 -15.27
C ALA A 392 12.70 5.86 -15.91
N GLY A 393 13.62 6.35 -15.09
CA GLY A 393 14.91 6.89 -15.54
C GLY A 393 14.97 8.41 -15.67
N ASP A 394 14.01 9.17 -15.15
CA ASP A 394 14.06 10.63 -15.20
C ASP A 394 15.04 11.21 -14.16
N TRP A 395 16.20 11.67 -14.62
CA TRP A 395 17.23 12.30 -13.77
C TRP A 395 16.74 13.58 -13.06
N ARG A 396 15.73 14.26 -13.60
CA ARG A 396 15.15 15.49 -13.00
C ARG A 396 14.49 15.18 -11.67
N ALA A 397 13.88 14.00 -11.53
CA ALA A 397 13.33 13.54 -10.25
C ALA A 397 14.43 13.33 -9.18
N VAL A 398 15.63 12.91 -9.61
CA VAL A 398 16.80 12.83 -8.71
C VAL A 398 17.20 14.20 -8.20
N VAL A 399 17.22 15.22 -9.07
CA VAL A 399 17.52 16.61 -8.66
C VAL A 399 16.49 17.11 -7.66
N VAL A 400 15.20 16.85 -7.89
CA VAL A 400 14.13 17.22 -6.96
C VAL A 400 14.32 16.52 -5.59
N GLN A 401 14.64 15.23 -5.57
CA GLN A 401 14.89 14.50 -4.33
C GLN A 401 16.13 15.03 -3.58
N LEU A 402 17.22 15.35 -4.30
CA LEU A 402 18.41 15.98 -3.73
C LEU A 402 18.09 17.36 -3.14
N ALA A 403 17.27 18.16 -3.83
CA ALA A 403 16.83 19.45 -3.30
C ALA A 403 16.04 19.30 -1.99
N ILE A 404 15.18 18.28 -1.89
CA ILE A 404 14.45 17.94 -0.65
C ILE A 404 15.43 17.58 0.47
N ILE A 405 16.44 16.74 0.18
CA ILE A 405 17.46 16.36 1.18
C ILE A 405 18.22 17.58 1.66
N VAL A 406 18.72 18.41 0.75
CA VAL A 406 19.50 19.63 1.09
C VAL A 406 18.64 20.60 1.91
N PHE A 407 17.42 20.88 1.45
CA PHE A 407 16.47 21.70 2.22
C PHE A 407 16.23 21.09 3.61
N GLY A 408 16.03 19.78 3.69
CA GLY A 408 15.79 19.07 4.94
C GLY A 408 16.94 19.18 5.94
N VAL A 409 18.19 19.18 5.48
CA VAL A 409 19.37 19.40 6.35
C VAL A 409 19.28 20.75 7.07
N PHE A 410 18.99 21.82 6.32
CA PHE A 410 18.84 23.16 6.92
C PHE A 410 17.55 23.30 7.73
N PHE A 411 16.49 22.61 7.33
CA PHE A 411 15.22 22.61 8.07
C PHE A 411 15.35 21.90 9.42
N TYR A 412 16.07 20.78 9.51
CA TYR A 412 16.34 20.11 10.77
C TYR A 412 17.30 20.86 11.68
N LEU A 413 18.21 21.66 11.13
CA LEU A 413 19.31 22.29 11.88
C LEU A 413 18.88 23.12 13.09
N PRO A 414 17.92 24.05 13.03
CA PRO A 414 17.51 24.83 14.21
C PRO A 414 16.93 23.94 15.31
N PHE A 415 16.13 22.95 14.94
CA PHE A 415 15.50 22.03 15.88
C PHE A 415 16.52 21.09 16.53
N LEU A 416 17.52 20.62 15.77
CA LEU A 416 18.64 19.87 16.29
C LEU A 416 19.41 20.69 17.35
N LYS A 417 19.69 21.95 17.07
CA LYS A 417 20.38 22.84 18.02
C LYS A 417 19.58 23.10 19.29
N ILE A 418 18.25 23.23 19.19
CA ILE A 418 17.38 23.35 20.35
C ILE A 418 17.40 22.04 21.15
N ALA A 419 17.25 20.88 20.50
CA ALA A 419 17.30 19.58 21.16
C ALA A 419 18.63 19.35 21.89
N GLU A 420 19.76 19.70 21.26
CA GLU A 420 21.10 19.62 21.88
C GLU A 420 21.21 20.49 23.15
N ARG A 421 20.70 21.73 23.12
CA ARG A 421 20.68 22.62 24.29
C ARG A 421 19.82 22.08 25.43
N VAL A 422 18.62 21.57 25.12
CA VAL A 422 17.73 20.96 26.11
C VAL A 422 18.40 19.74 26.77
N ALA A 423 19.08 18.90 25.97
CA ALA A 423 19.80 17.74 26.47
C ALA A 423 20.94 18.14 27.43
N LEU A 424 21.73 19.17 27.09
CA LEU A 424 22.81 19.68 27.95
C LEU A 424 22.28 20.25 29.28
N LYS A 425 21.19 21.00 29.22
CA LYS A 425 20.55 21.54 30.43
C LYS A 425 20.04 20.43 31.37
N ASN A 426 19.43 19.38 30.80
CA ASN A 426 18.92 18.24 31.59
C ASN A 426 20.03 17.36 32.18
N SER A 427 21.24 17.36 31.57
CA SER A 427 22.40 16.61 32.10
C SER A 427 23.22 17.35 33.16
N GLY A 428 22.82 18.56 33.52
CA GLY A 428 23.55 19.38 34.53
C GLY A 428 24.95 19.86 34.10
N ILE A 429 25.26 19.79 32.81
CA ILE A 429 26.56 20.19 32.21
C ILE A 429 26.44 21.65 31.66
N GLU A 430 25.66 22.50 32.24
CA GLU A 430 25.77 23.95 31.98
C GLU A 430 26.78 24.56 32.93
N ASN A 431 27.94 24.94 32.38
CA ASN A 431 28.79 25.99 32.95
C ASN A 431 28.34 27.35 32.40
#